data_967ff5e827748ca43e96d100c9819f7a
#
_entry.id   967ff5e827748ca43e96d100c9819f7a
#
_cell.length_a   1.000
_cell.length_b   1.000
_cell.length_c   1.000
_cell.angle_alpha   90.00
_cell.angle_beta   90.00
_cell.angle_gamma   90.00
#
_symmetry.space_group_name_H-M   'P 1'
#
loop_
_entity.id
_entity.type
_entity.pdbx_description
1 polymer ?
#
loop_
_entity_poly.entity_id
_entity_poly.type
_entity_poly.pdbx_seq_one_letter_code
_entity_poly.pdbx_strand_id
1 'polypeptide(L)'
;MSGNLLPEYRSVDGTGNNLTNRSLNADAGSVETRIAPADFAPGTSNGLIDGPNPREISNVVSGGPDAETSDPNDYSAWMYVWGQFIDHDLDHTATDNVNSIDISIPPGDPDLAGDTIPLTRFVTDPSTGTAVNDITGWIDGSQIYGSDAATAASLRNPDGTLKTSAGDNLPIVNGAFAAGDVRASENPDLSAVTTLFVREHNFQVAQLRQEHPDWTGDQLYQQARAIVGAEIENITYTEFLPKVVGDVIPAYQGYNPSVDPRITKEFSTAAFRFGHSIVSGTETKIDNQGNVISSQSLADAFTDTPTDVAANGGIDALLRNFASDITQSNDVYAVPELRNLLFAPPDAMDLIAIDIQRERDLGVGSLNQTREALGLTPYTDFSQITSDPTVLANLQKVFSSVDDVDLFIGGLAEDHAQGAMVGPTFQAIIAQQFENLRDGDRLWWQNAGFDQATMQQIQNTTLGDIETRNTDTTVTQSDVFDSAGRHPSNVPAEDPNNPQLVIGVNDNGADISGGPADDTIVAGLGQDQTLTSGGGTDVFVVGDTQPQTVTIYGFTSADKLDFTMAASDFTVTAAGDGHAMVQYGPDTVNVMGMTPDQLTQANFILPPVS
;
A
#
# COMPACT_ATOMS: atom_id res chain seq x y z
N MET A 1 10.09 6.00 -29.18
CA MET A 1 10.59 4.65 -28.81
C MET A 1 10.57 3.78 -30.05
N SER A 2 11.63 3.08 -30.41
CA SER A 2 11.63 2.12 -31.52
C SER A 2 11.46 0.71 -30.96
N GLY A 3 10.42 0.53 -30.14
CA GLY A 3 10.18 -0.74 -29.45
C GLY A 3 9.91 -1.87 -30.43
N ASN A 4 10.74 -2.90 -30.41
CA ASN A 4 10.41 -4.16 -31.05
C ASN A 4 9.50 -4.96 -30.12
N LEU A 5 8.64 -5.81 -30.71
CA LEU A 5 7.92 -6.81 -29.93
C LEU A 5 8.90 -7.66 -29.13
N LEU A 6 8.53 -8.01 -27.90
CA LEU A 6 9.29 -8.97 -27.11
C LEU A 6 9.37 -10.32 -27.84
N PRO A 7 10.48 -11.05 -27.67
CA PRO A 7 10.63 -12.38 -28.29
C PRO A 7 9.62 -13.40 -27.72
N GLU A 8 9.15 -13.18 -26.51
CA GLU A 8 8.19 -14.01 -25.80
C GLU A 8 7.40 -13.17 -24.79
N TYR A 9 6.12 -13.48 -24.59
CA TYR A 9 5.27 -12.90 -23.56
C TYR A 9 4.90 -13.95 -22.52
N ARG A 10 4.78 -13.53 -21.27
CA ARG A 10 4.30 -14.37 -20.17
C ARG A 10 2.89 -14.89 -20.50
N SER A 11 2.65 -16.19 -20.28
CA SER A 11 1.31 -16.76 -20.35
C SER A 11 0.41 -16.14 -19.27
N VAL A 12 -0.91 -16.15 -19.50
CA VAL A 12 -1.87 -15.57 -18.56
C VAL A 12 -1.95 -16.36 -17.25
N ASP A 13 -1.72 -17.67 -17.32
CA ASP A 13 -1.74 -18.60 -16.19
C ASP A 13 -0.36 -18.78 -15.53
N GLY A 14 0.64 -18.01 -15.91
CA GLY A 14 2.00 -18.08 -15.38
C GLY A 14 2.83 -19.28 -15.83
N THR A 15 2.24 -20.21 -16.60
CA THR A 15 2.94 -21.42 -17.08
C THR A 15 4.08 -21.12 -18.03
N GLY A 16 5.05 -22.04 -18.12
CA GLY A 16 6.14 -21.95 -19.10
C GLY A 16 7.27 -20.99 -18.69
N ASN A 17 7.29 -20.48 -17.49
CA ASN A 17 8.37 -19.64 -16.98
C ASN A 17 9.65 -20.49 -16.78
N ASN A 18 9.63 -21.51 -15.93
CA ASN A 18 10.76 -22.44 -15.78
C ASN A 18 10.66 -23.57 -16.80
N LEU A 19 11.51 -23.51 -17.83
CA LEU A 19 11.53 -24.48 -18.93
C LEU A 19 12.26 -25.79 -18.57
N THR A 20 13.10 -25.79 -17.52
CA THR A 20 13.93 -26.93 -17.12
C THR A 20 13.29 -27.75 -16.02
N ASN A 21 12.59 -27.11 -15.10
CA ASN A 21 11.90 -27.77 -13.99
C ASN A 21 10.52 -27.13 -13.78
N ARG A 22 9.49 -27.70 -14.39
CA ARG A 22 8.11 -27.18 -14.36
C ARG A 22 7.49 -27.21 -12.96
N SER A 23 8.02 -27.98 -12.01
CA SER A 23 7.52 -27.98 -10.64
C SER A 23 7.97 -26.75 -9.82
N LEU A 24 8.85 -25.94 -10.36
CA LEU A 24 9.29 -24.66 -9.82
C LEU A 24 8.66 -23.48 -10.56
N ASN A 25 7.49 -23.64 -11.13
CA ASN A 25 6.69 -22.54 -11.61
C ASN A 25 5.72 -22.07 -10.52
N ALA A 26 5.50 -20.77 -10.45
CA ALA A 26 4.45 -20.16 -9.66
C ALA A 26 3.21 -19.89 -10.53
N ASP A 27 2.77 -20.89 -11.28
CA ASP A 27 1.58 -20.84 -12.14
C ASP A 27 0.28 -20.99 -11.33
N ALA A 28 -0.83 -20.50 -11.87
CA ALA A 28 -2.15 -20.63 -11.27
C ALA A 28 -2.48 -22.11 -11.00
N GLY A 29 -2.89 -22.41 -9.77
CA GLY A 29 -3.10 -23.77 -9.29
C GLY A 29 -1.84 -24.43 -8.70
N SER A 30 -0.73 -23.73 -8.57
CA SER A 30 0.45 -24.24 -7.87
C SER A 30 0.17 -24.37 -6.37
N VAL A 31 0.83 -25.35 -5.74
CA VAL A 31 0.73 -25.51 -4.29
C VAL A 31 1.71 -24.58 -3.58
N GLU A 32 1.27 -24.01 -2.47
CA GLU A 32 2.14 -23.22 -1.61
C GLU A 32 3.23 -24.07 -0.98
N THR A 33 4.37 -23.45 -0.74
CA THR A 33 5.53 -24.07 -0.09
C THR A 33 5.61 -23.71 1.39
N ARG A 34 6.70 -24.07 2.06
CA ARG A 34 6.94 -23.79 3.48
C ARG A 34 8.40 -23.43 3.72
N ILE A 35 8.62 -22.58 4.70
CA ILE A 35 9.95 -22.30 5.28
C ILE A 35 10.20 -23.28 6.42
N ALA A 36 9.29 -23.34 7.40
CA ALA A 36 9.38 -24.25 8.54
C ALA A 36 8.64 -25.58 8.29
N PRO A 37 9.00 -26.67 8.98
CA PRO A 37 8.20 -27.89 8.98
C PRO A 37 6.76 -27.60 9.44
N ALA A 38 5.78 -28.36 8.85
CA ALA A 38 4.39 -28.21 9.25
C ALA A 38 4.19 -28.51 10.73
N ASP A 39 3.51 -27.60 11.42
CA ASP A 39 3.06 -27.77 12.80
C ASP A 39 1.53 -27.90 12.81
N PHE A 40 1.04 -29.11 13.03
CA PHE A 40 -0.38 -29.41 13.15
C PHE A 40 -0.67 -30.03 14.51
N ALA A 41 -1.93 -30.00 14.92
CA ALA A 41 -2.35 -30.64 16.18
C ALA A 41 -1.80 -32.07 16.30
N PRO A 42 -1.27 -32.47 17.47
CA PRO A 42 -0.56 -33.74 17.65
C PRO A 42 -1.35 -34.96 17.16
N GLY A 43 -0.69 -35.77 16.32
CA GLY A 43 -1.28 -36.97 15.75
C GLY A 43 -2.19 -36.76 14.54
N THR A 44 -2.21 -35.56 13.99
CA THR A 44 -2.96 -35.21 12.77
C THR A 44 -1.99 -34.77 11.66
N SER A 45 -2.46 -34.77 10.42
CA SER A 45 -1.72 -34.23 9.26
C SER A 45 -2.28 -32.88 8.78
N ASN A 46 -3.41 -32.46 9.34
CA ASN A 46 -4.13 -31.23 8.97
C ASN A 46 -5.02 -30.71 10.12
N GLY A 47 -4.80 -31.15 11.35
CA GLY A 47 -5.54 -30.66 12.51
C GLY A 47 -5.11 -29.23 12.84
N LEU A 48 -6.10 -28.39 13.13
CA LEU A 48 -5.84 -27.01 13.55
C LEU A 48 -4.86 -26.98 14.73
N ILE A 49 -3.87 -26.09 14.68
CA ILE A 49 -2.93 -25.91 15.79
C ILE A 49 -3.72 -25.50 17.05
N ASP A 50 -3.42 -26.14 18.15
CA ASP A 50 -4.01 -25.80 19.46
C ASP A 50 -3.26 -24.64 20.09
N GLY A 51 -3.99 -23.71 20.67
CA GLY A 51 -3.40 -22.49 21.26
C GLY A 51 -4.44 -21.59 21.93
N PRO A 52 -4.04 -20.43 22.45
CA PRO A 52 -4.96 -19.42 22.96
C PRO A 52 -5.99 -19.02 21.91
N ASN A 53 -7.17 -18.59 22.35
CA ASN A 53 -8.23 -18.18 21.44
C ASN A 53 -7.79 -16.96 20.58
N PRO A 54 -7.88 -16.99 19.24
CA PRO A 54 -7.43 -15.90 18.38
C PRO A 54 -8.10 -14.55 18.67
N ARG A 55 -9.41 -14.55 19.00
CA ARG A 55 -10.11 -13.33 19.41
C ARG A 55 -9.64 -12.80 20.77
N GLU A 56 -9.25 -13.67 21.71
CA GLU A 56 -8.64 -13.27 22.96
C GLU A 56 -7.25 -12.66 22.74
N ILE A 57 -6.45 -13.25 21.84
CA ILE A 57 -5.16 -12.68 21.43
C ILE A 57 -5.37 -11.28 20.86
N SER A 58 -6.27 -11.13 19.89
CA SER A 58 -6.61 -9.84 19.28
C SER A 58 -7.03 -8.81 20.34
N ASN A 59 -7.91 -9.17 21.27
CA ASN A 59 -8.38 -8.25 22.30
C ASN A 59 -7.29 -7.82 23.29
N VAL A 60 -6.39 -8.73 23.65
CA VAL A 60 -5.37 -8.47 24.68
C VAL A 60 -4.13 -7.82 24.07
N VAL A 61 -3.69 -8.28 22.90
CA VAL A 61 -2.41 -7.87 22.29
C VAL A 61 -2.61 -6.74 21.29
N SER A 62 -3.63 -6.86 20.42
CA SER A 62 -3.86 -5.92 19.32
C SER A 62 -4.91 -4.85 19.63
N GLY A 63 -5.56 -4.92 20.82
CA GLY A 63 -6.41 -3.86 21.34
C GLY A 63 -5.55 -2.72 21.88
N GLY A 64 -5.24 -1.76 21.01
CA GLY A 64 -4.42 -0.60 21.36
C GLY A 64 -5.19 0.55 22.02
N PRO A 65 -4.53 1.67 22.25
CA PRO A 65 -5.19 2.92 22.58
C PRO A 65 -6.16 3.30 21.46
N ASP A 66 -7.25 3.97 21.81
CA ASP A 66 -8.28 4.42 20.85
C ASP A 66 -7.75 5.43 19.80
N ALA A 67 -6.54 5.93 19.96
CA ALA A 67 -5.91 6.88 19.07
C ALA A 67 -5.04 6.14 18.05
N GLU A 68 -5.23 6.49 16.78
CA GLU A 68 -4.33 6.11 15.71
C GLU A 68 -2.89 6.56 16.04
N THR A 69 -1.92 5.73 15.69
CA THR A 69 -0.49 5.99 15.93
C THR A 69 0.20 6.06 14.57
N SER A 70 0.58 7.28 14.15
CA SER A 70 1.27 7.48 12.89
C SER A 70 2.63 6.78 12.84
N ASP A 71 3.01 6.30 11.65
CA ASP A 71 4.31 5.68 11.42
C ASP A 71 5.45 6.68 11.73
N PRO A 72 6.46 6.30 12.50
CA PRO A 72 7.54 7.20 12.91
C PRO A 72 8.48 7.63 11.76
N ASN A 73 8.42 6.96 10.61
CA ASN A 73 9.17 7.34 9.40
C ASN A 73 8.30 8.17 8.43
N ASP A 74 7.05 8.42 8.78
CA ASP A 74 6.07 9.18 7.99
C ASP A 74 5.81 8.58 6.61
N TYR A 75 5.79 7.25 6.51
CA TYR A 75 5.40 6.57 5.29
C TYR A 75 3.93 6.84 4.96
N SER A 76 3.63 6.95 3.67
CA SER A 76 2.29 7.28 3.20
C SER A 76 1.35 6.08 3.15
N ALA A 77 0.05 6.33 2.97
CA ALA A 77 -0.96 5.30 2.77
C ALA A 77 -0.67 4.40 1.54
N TRP A 78 0.15 4.85 0.59
CA TRP A 78 0.62 4.00 -0.49
C TRP A 78 1.31 2.72 -0.02
N MET A 79 1.85 2.68 1.21
CA MET A 79 2.46 1.46 1.75
C MET A 79 1.45 0.31 1.86
N TYR A 80 0.29 0.53 2.48
CA TYR A 80 -0.70 -0.55 2.59
C TYR A 80 -1.51 -0.76 1.32
N VAL A 81 -1.80 0.30 0.56
CA VAL A 81 -2.51 0.19 -0.73
C VAL A 81 -1.69 -0.62 -1.74
N TRP A 82 -0.39 -0.31 -1.86
CA TRP A 82 0.52 -1.06 -2.73
C TRP A 82 0.75 -2.48 -2.22
N GLY A 83 0.91 -2.63 -0.90
CA GLY A 83 1.04 -3.94 -0.26
C GLY A 83 -0.12 -4.86 -0.61
N GLN A 84 -1.37 -4.40 -0.46
CA GLN A 84 -2.57 -5.16 -0.85
C GLN A 84 -2.61 -5.42 -2.36
N PHE A 85 -2.27 -4.43 -3.18
CA PHE A 85 -2.25 -4.59 -4.64
C PHE A 85 -1.26 -5.66 -5.11
N ILE A 86 -0.09 -5.76 -4.49
CA ILE A 86 0.91 -6.78 -4.79
C ILE A 86 0.53 -8.14 -4.17
N ASP A 87 -0.07 -8.17 -2.96
CA ASP A 87 -0.61 -9.41 -2.39
C ASP A 87 -1.62 -10.07 -3.33
N HIS A 88 -2.52 -9.26 -3.92
CA HIS A 88 -3.53 -9.73 -4.86
C HIS A 88 -2.97 -10.11 -6.26
N ASP A 89 -1.72 -9.81 -6.54
CA ASP A 89 -0.98 -10.34 -7.70
C ASP A 89 -0.30 -11.68 -7.40
N LEU A 90 0.03 -11.93 -6.12
CA LEU A 90 0.87 -13.05 -5.72
C LEU A 90 0.10 -14.23 -5.13
N ASP A 91 -1.00 -13.97 -4.40
CA ASP A 91 -1.66 -14.98 -3.60
C ASP A 91 -3.19 -14.85 -3.57
N HIS A 92 -3.84 -15.97 -3.79
CA HIS A 92 -5.25 -16.18 -3.50
C HIS A 92 -5.52 -17.66 -3.26
N THR A 93 -5.99 -18.01 -2.07
CA THR A 93 -6.44 -19.36 -1.76
C THR A 93 -7.91 -19.33 -1.42
N ALA A 94 -8.73 -19.97 -2.27
CA ALA A 94 -10.16 -20.07 -2.04
C ALA A 94 -10.47 -20.87 -0.77
N THR A 95 -11.59 -20.54 -0.12
CA THR A 95 -12.11 -21.34 1.00
C THR A 95 -12.99 -22.48 0.49
N ASP A 96 -13.02 -23.59 1.23
CA ASP A 96 -13.80 -24.78 0.85
C ASP A 96 -15.30 -24.64 1.13
N ASN A 97 -15.71 -23.64 1.91
CA ASN A 97 -17.09 -23.35 2.31
C ASN A 97 -17.83 -24.55 2.96
N VAL A 98 -17.09 -25.51 3.51
CA VAL A 98 -17.63 -26.78 4.06
C VAL A 98 -17.09 -27.06 5.46
N ASN A 99 -15.78 -27.02 5.64
CA ASN A 99 -15.12 -27.39 6.88
C ASN A 99 -14.91 -26.18 7.76
N SER A 100 -15.78 -26.01 8.77
CA SER A 100 -15.70 -24.89 9.71
C SER A 100 -14.44 -24.95 10.57
N ILE A 101 -13.84 -23.77 10.76
CA ILE A 101 -12.78 -23.46 11.72
C ILE A 101 -13.15 -22.17 12.49
N ASP A 102 -14.43 -22.01 12.82
CA ASP A 102 -14.98 -20.83 13.47
C ASP A 102 -14.17 -20.44 14.72
N ILE A 103 -13.98 -19.14 14.88
CA ILE A 103 -13.30 -18.57 16.06
C ILE A 103 -14.36 -18.29 17.12
N SER A 104 -14.21 -18.85 18.32
CA SER A 104 -15.13 -18.56 19.42
C SER A 104 -14.96 -17.13 19.92
N ILE A 105 -16.06 -16.40 20.10
CA ILE A 105 -16.07 -15.09 20.74
C ILE A 105 -16.10 -15.31 22.26
N PRO A 106 -15.12 -14.78 23.03
CA PRO A 106 -15.08 -14.94 24.48
C PRO A 106 -16.33 -14.35 25.16
N PRO A 107 -16.85 -15.00 26.23
CA PRO A 107 -17.96 -14.44 26.96
C PRO A 107 -17.65 -13.06 27.53
N GLY A 108 -18.47 -12.06 27.19
CA GLY A 108 -18.26 -10.67 27.62
C GLY A 108 -17.27 -9.90 26.75
N ASP A 109 -17.03 -10.35 25.51
CA ASP A 109 -16.29 -9.59 24.50
C ASP A 109 -16.82 -8.14 24.44
N PRO A 110 -15.95 -7.12 24.46
CA PRO A 110 -16.40 -5.74 24.54
C PRO A 110 -17.06 -5.22 23.26
N ASP A 111 -16.74 -5.80 22.11
CA ASP A 111 -17.04 -5.22 20.81
C ASP A 111 -17.91 -6.13 19.92
N LEU A 112 -17.64 -7.44 19.91
CA LEU A 112 -18.36 -8.38 19.06
C LEU A 112 -19.48 -9.10 19.80
N ALA A 113 -20.61 -9.22 19.14
CA ALA A 113 -21.78 -9.96 19.61
C ALA A 113 -21.87 -11.34 18.94
N GLY A 114 -22.48 -12.32 19.63
CA GLY A 114 -22.64 -13.68 19.12
C GLY A 114 -21.71 -14.67 19.79
N ASP A 115 -21.67 -15.88 19.23
CA ASP A 115 -20.89 -16.98 19.80
C ASP A 115 -19.59 -17.25 19.04
N THR A 116 -19.56 -16.94 17.74
CA THR A 116 -18.41 -17.24 16.85
C THR A 116 -18.25 -16.22 15.74
N ILE A 117 -17.00 -16.05 15.26
CA ILE A 117 -16.67 -15.48 13.97
C ILE A 117 -16.62 -16.65 12.97
N PRO A 118 -17.49 -16.68 11.94
CA PRO A 118 -17.56 -17.81 11.01
C PRO A 118 -16.34 -17.84 10.09
N LEU A 119 -15.71 -19.01 9.97
CA LEU A 119 -14.57 -19.21 9.09
C LEU A 119 -14.54 -20.65 8.57
N THR A 120 -14.21 -20.85 7.30
CA THR A 120 -14.02 -22.18 6.71
C THR A 120 -12.59 -22.38 6.25
N ARG A 121 -12.15 -23.63 6.12
CA ARG A 121 -10.80 -23.98 5.72
C ARG A 121 -10.47 -23.51 4.31
N PHE A 122 -9.20 -23.35 4.03
CA PHE A 122 -8.71 -23.19 2.67
C PHE A 122 -8.85 -24.48 1.85
N VAL A 123 -9.07 -24.33 0.55
CA VAL A 123 -8.99 -25.44 -0.42
C VAL A 123 -7.56 -25.96 -0.45
N THR A 124 -7.42 -27.28 -0.37
CA THR A 124 -6.12 -27.95 -0.44
C THR A 124 -6.07 -28.94 -1.61
N ASP A 125 -4.89 -29.10 -2.18
CA ASP A 125 -4.64 -30.17 -3.16
C ASP A 125 -4.87 -31.55 -2.50
N PRO A 126 -5.73 -32.39 -3.08
CA PRO A 126 -6.12 -33.66 -2.44
C PRO A 126 -4.98 -34.69 -2.35
N SER A 127 -3.90 -34.52 -3.09
CA SER A 127 -2.75 -35.42 -3.08
C SER A 127 -1.69 -35.04 -2.06
N THR A 128 -1.55 -33.75 -1.79
CA THR A 128 -0.53 -33.20 -0.88
C THR A 128 -1.11 -32.69 0.44
N GLY A 129 -2.40 -32.35 0.47
CA GLY A 129 -3.05 -31.68 1.60
C GLY A 129 -2.56 -30.24 1.81
N THR A 130 -1.95 -29.66 0.80
CA THR A 130 -1.33 -28.33 0.86
C THR A 130 -2.25 -27.32 0.20
N ALA A 131 -2.31 -26.07 0.72
CA ALA A 131 -3.07 -24.98 0.12
C ALA A 131 -2.66 -24.73 -1.33
N VAL A 132 -3.63 -24.33 -2.14
CA VAL A 132 -3.45 -24.09 -3.57
C VAL A 132 -3.62 -22.61 -3.82
N ASN A 133 -2.60 -21.97 -4.38
CA ASN A 133 -2.71 -20.65 -4.94
C ASN A 133 -3.46 -20.73 -6.27
N ASP A 134 -4.65 -20.19 -6.38
CA ASP A 134 -5.49 -20.31 -7.59
C ASP A 134 -5.25 -19.18 -8.61
N ILE A 135 -4.36 -18.25 -8.30
CA ILE A 135 -3.83 -17.23 -9.23
C ILE A 135 -2.35 -17.49 -9.55
N THR A 136 -1.75 -16.70 -10.43
CA THR A 136 -0.29 -16.75 -10.64
C THR A 136 0.42 -16.21 -9.40
N GLY A 137 1.52 -16.81 -8.98
CA GLY A 137 2.38 -16.26 -7.92
C GLY A 137 3.55 -15.46 -8.48
N TRP A 138 3.39 -14.83 -9.65
CA TRP A 138 4.37 -13.94 -10.27
C TRP A 138 3.93 -12.49 -10.11
N ILE A 139 4.87 -11.55 -10.06
CA ILE A 139 4.55 -10.12 -10.21
C ILE A 139 4.31 -9.87 -11.70
N ASP A 140 3.10 -10.15 -12.18
CA ASP A 140 2.77 -10.11 -13.61
C ASP A 140 1.49 -9.33 -13.96
N GLY A 141 0.93 -8.65 -12.97
CA GLY A 141 -0.28 -7.86 -13.10
C GLY A 141 -1.55 -8.71 -13.15
N SER A 142 -1.53 -9.93 -12.60
CA SER A 142 -2.69 -10.83 -12.64
C SER A 142 -3.94 -10.21 -12.01
N GLN A 143 -3.81 -9.36 -11.00
CA GLN A 143 -4.90 -8.60 -10.40
C GLN A 143 -5.57 -7.64 -11.39
N ILE A 144 -4.87 -7.26 -12.48
CA ILE A 144 -5.39 -6.44 -13.58
C ILE A 144 -5.90 -7.32 -14.72
N TYR A 145 -5.13 -8.36 -15.10
CA TYR A 145 -5.31 -9.11 -16.36
C TYR A 145 -5.99 -10.47 -16.18
N GLY A 146 -6.03 -11.01 -14.96
CA GLY A 146 -6.50 -12.35 -14.65
C GLY A 146 -5.43 -13.43 -14.79
N SER A 147 -5.68 -14.57 -14.14
CA SER A 147 -4.83 -15.75 -14.13
C SER A 147 -5.35 -16.89 -15.01
N ASP A 148 -6.35 -16.60 -15.87
CA ASP A 148 -6.90 -17.54 -16.84
C ASP A 148 -7.33 -16.85 -18.14
N ALA A 149 -7.38 -17.61 -19.23
CA ALA A 149 -7.66 -17.09 -20.55
C ALA A 149 -9.10 -16.53 -20.72
N ALA A 150 -10.08 -17.01 -19.94
CA ALA A 150 -11.46 -16.55 -20.03
C ALA A 150 -11.62 -15.18 -19.36
N THR A 151 -11.05 -15.02 -18.18
CA THR A 151 -10.98 -13.74 -17.47
C THR A 151 -10.24 -12.70 -18.31
N ALA A 152 -9.03 -12.99 -18.79
CA ALA A 152 -8.26 -12.08 -19.63
C ALA A 152 -9.02 -11.66 -20.91
N ALA A 153 -9.70 -12.61 -21.58
CA ALA A 153 -10.50 -12.28 -22.76
C ALA A 153 -11.74 -11.43 -22.43
N SER A 154 -12.31 -11.59 -21.25
CA SER A 154 -13.49 -10.82 -20.81
C SER A 154 -13.18 -9.34 -20.57
N LEU A 155 -11.95 -9.02 -20.17
CA LEU A 155 -11.52 -7.68 -19.76
C LEU A 155 -10.98 -6.82 -20.92
N ARG A 156 -10.60 -7.40 -22.05
CA ARG A 156 -9.94 -6.70 -23.15
C ARG A 156 -10.88 -6.33 -24.31
N ASN A 157 -10.53 -5.30 -25.05
CA ASN A 157 -11.13 -4.91 -26.32
C ASN A 157 -10.31 -5.44 -27.50
N PRO A 158 -10.92 -5.59 -28.72
CA PRO A 158 -10.22 -6.08 -29.90
C PRO A 158 -9.07 -5.17 -30.38
N ASP A 159 -9.05 -3.92 -29.97
CA ASP A 159 -8.03 -2.94 -30.32
C ASP A 159 -6.81 -2.95 -29.41
N GLY A 160 -6.78 -3.81 -28.40
CA GLY A 160 -5.69 -4.00 -27.45
C GLY A 160 -5.86 -3.27 -26.12
N THR A 161 -6.85 -2.39 -25.99
CA THR A 161 -7.15 -1.71 -24.71
C THR A 161 -7.88 -2.63 -23.73
N LEU A 162 -7.80 -2.33 -22.45
CA LEU A 162 -8.67 -2.89 -21.43
C LEU A 162 -10.02 -2.15 -21.41
N LYS A 163 -11.07 -2.86 -21.04
CA LYS A 163 -12.41 -2.30 -20.87
C LYS A 163 -12.46 -1.38 -19.66
N THR A 164 -13.19 -0.28 -19.80
CA THR A 164 -13.49 0.67 -18.72
C THR A 164 -14.98 0.97 -18.67
N SER A 165 -15.43 1.51 -17.54
CA SER A 165 -16.73 2.13 -17.36
C SER A 165 -16.62 3.67 -17.48
N ALA A 166 -17.68 4.39 -17.12
CA ALA A 166 -17.68 5.86 -17.16
C ALA A 166 -16.57 6.45 -16.26
N GLY A 167 -15.85 7.44 -16.75
CA GLY A 167 -14.72 8.07 -16.06
C GLY A 167 -13.44 7.23 -16.11
N ASP A 168 -13.33 6.34 -17.11
CA ASP A 168 -12.20 5.40 -17.26
C ASP A 168 -11.92 4.54 -16.01
N ASN A 169 -12.99 4.25 -15.25
CA ASN A 169 -12.95 3.35 -14.10
C ASN A 169 -13.04 1.88 -14.55
N LEU A 170 -12.80 0.95 -13.62
CA LEU A 170 -12.97 -0.48 -13.88
C LEU A 170 -14.36 -0.79 -14.46
N PRO A 171 -14.49 -1.80 -15.34
CA PRO A 171 -15.80 -2.24 -15.83
C PRO A 171 -16.67 -2.74 -14.67
N ILE A 172 -17.98 -2.54 -14.78
CA ILE A 172 -18.94 -2.96 -13.75
C ILE A 172 -19.64 -4.24 -14.23
N VAL A 173 -19.53 -5.30 -13.44
CA VAL A 173 -20.19 -6.59 -13.68
C VAL A 173 -21.00 -6.96 -12.44
N ASN A 174 -22.28 -7.26 -12.61
CA ASN A 174 -23.21 -7.60 -11.51
C ASN A 174 -23.28 -6.58 -10.37
N GLY A 175 -23.00 -5.30 -10.67
CA GLY A 175 -23.05 -4.20 -9.69
C GLY A 175 -21.76 -3.94 -8.92
N ALA A 176 -20.70 -4.67 -9.19
CA ALA A 176 -19.37 -4.49 -8.60
C ALA A 176 -18.32 -4.16 -9.69
N PHE A 177 -17.22 -3.53 -9.32
CA PHE A 177 -16.06 -3.41 -10.19
C PHE A 177 -15.47 -4.77 -10.50
N ALA A 178 -14.98 -4.95 -11.71
CA ALA A 178 -14.36 -6.19 -12.15
C ALA A 178 -12.98 -5.93 -12.75
N ALA A 179 -12.03 -6.77 -12.37
CA ALA A 179 -10.67 -6.79 -12.91
C ALA A 179 -10.17 -8.23 -13.03
N GLY A 180 -8.87 -8.42 -13.09
CA GLY A 180 -8.25 -9.74 -13.15
C GLY A 180 -8.46 -10.57 -11.88
N ASP A 181 -8.39 -9.94 -10.72
CA ASP A 181 -8.68 -10.56 -9.42
C ASP A 181 -10.14 -10.31 -8.99
N VAL A 182 -10.75 -11.32 -8.37
CA VAL A 182 -12.14 -11.28 -7.91
C VAL A 182 -12.36 -10.30 -6.76
N ARG A 183 -11.30 -9.92 -6.06
CA ARG A 183 -11.30 -8.99 -4.92
C ARG A 183 -11.23 -7.50 -5.33
N ALA A 184 -11.19 -7.17 -6.62
CA ALA A 184 -11.03 -5.79 -7.11
C ALA A 184 -12.04 -4.76 -6.57
N SER A 185 -13.17 -5.21 -6.00
CA SER A 185 -14.20 -4.40 -5.33
C SER A 185 -14.24 -4.60 -3.81
N GLU A 186 -13.20 -5.13 -3.21
CA GLU A 186 -13.18 -5.42 -1.76
C GLU A 186 -13.22 -4.13 -0.93
N ASN A 187 -12.48 -3.12 -1.38
CA ASN A 187 -12.50 -1.77 -0.82
C ASN A 187 -12.22 -0.72 -1.90
N PRO A 188 -12.48 0.57 -1.62
CA PRO A 188 -12.24 1.66 -2.57
C PRO A 188 -10.76 1.82 -2.96
N ASP A 189 -9.82 1.60 -2.05
CA ASP A 189 -8.37 1.75 -2.28
C ASP A 189 -7.88 0.77 -3.31
N LEU A 190 -8.23 -0.49 -3.16
CA LEU A 190 -7.89 -1.52 -4.12
C LEU A 190 -8.53 -1.26 -5.49
N SER A 191 -9.79 -0.81 -5.51
CA SER A 191 -10.47 -0.39 -6.73
C SER A 191 -9.75 0.77 -7.41
N ALA A 192 -9.23 1.72 -6.62
CA ALA A 192 -8.51 2.89 -7.12
C ALA A 192 -7.18 2.52 -7.75
N VAL A 193 -6.32 1.78 -7.05
CA VAL A 193 -5.01 1.39 -7.60
C VAL A 193 -5.16 0.45 -8.80
N THR A 194 -6.10 -0.47 -8.79
CA THR A 194 -6.38 -1.35 -9.94
C THR A 194 -6.86 -0.55 -11.15
N THR A 195 -7.71 0.48 -10.94
CA THR A 195 -8.13 1.40 -12.00
C THR A 195 -6.94 2.18 -12.56
N LEU A 196 -6.04 2.66 -11.71
CA LEU A 196 -4.83 3.38 -12.13
C LEU A 196 -4.03 2.55 -13.14
N PHE A 197 -3.81 1.27 -12.85
CA PHE A 197 -3.05 0.39 -13.72
C PHE A 197 -3.82 -0.09 -14.96
N VAL A 198 -5.14 -0.14 -14.95
CA VAL A 198 -5.96 -0.30 -16.17
C VAL A 198 -5.81 0.92 -17.08
N ARG A 199 -5.80 2.12 -16.53
CA ARG A 199 -5.54 3.36 -17.29
C ARG A 199 -4.12 3.39 -17.83
N GLU A 200 -3.13 2.96 -17.03
CA GLU A 200 -1.74 2.84 -17.46
C GLU A 200 -1.60 1.90 -18.66
N HIS A 201 -2.23 0.72 -18.61
CA HIS A 201 -2.26 -0.18 -19.76
C HIS A 201 -2.82 0.52 -21.03
N ASN A 202 -3.93 1.22 -20.90
CA ASN A 202 -4.56 1.92 -22.01
C ASN A 202 -3.70 3.08 -22.53
N PHE A 203 -2.98 3.78 -21.66
CA PHE A 203 -1.98 4.77 -22.02
C PHE A 203 -0.85 4.13 -22.83
N GLN A 204 -0.27 3.03 -22.38
CA GLN A 204 0.79 2.32 -23.09
C GLN A 204 0.31 1.83 -24.48
N VAL A 205 -0.91 1.29 -24.57
CA VAL A 205 -1.53 0.93 -25.86
C VAL A 205 -1.62 2.14 -26.81
N ALA A 206 -1.99 3.31 -26.28
CA ALA A 206 -2.09 4.52 -27.09
C ALA A 206 -0.71 4.99 -27.61
N GLN A 207 0.33 4.92 -26.76
CA GLN A 207 1.71 5.25 -27.16
C GLN A 207 2.23 4.27 -28.22
N LEU A 208 2.12 2.98 -27.95
CA LEU A 208 2.56 1.93 -28.89
C LEU A 208 1.85 2.02 -30.24
N ARG A 209 0.56 2.36 -30.28
CA ARG A 209 -0.20 2.53 -31.52
C ARG A 209 0.29 3.73 -32.35
N GLN A 210 0.74 4.80 -31.73
CA GLN A 210 1.34 5.94 -32.44
C GLN A 210 2.69 5.56 -33.06
N GLU A 211 3.49 4.78 -32.38
CA GLU A 211 4.81 4.34 -32.84
C GLU A 211 4.72 3.21 -33.87
N HIS A 212 3.76 2.31 -33.70
CA HIS A 212 3.55 1.10 -34.50
C HIS A 212 2.11 1.01 -35.01
N PRO A 213 1.71 1.88 -35.96
CA PRO A 213 0.33 1.94 -36.46
C PRO A 213 -0.10 0.68 -37.23
N ASP A 214 0.85 -0.20 -37.57
CA ASP A 214 0.63 -1.47 -38.23
C ASP A 214 0.47 -2.67 -37.29
N TRP A 215 0.68 -2.48 -35.99
CA TRP A 215 0.49 -3.55 -35.02
C TRP A 215 -0.99 -3.88 -34.81
N THR A 216 -1.26 -5.17 -34.67
CA THR A 216 -2.60 -5.66 -34.31
C THR A 216 -2.94 -5.32 -32.87
N GLY A 217 -4.24 -5.30 -32.53
CA GLY A 217 -4.66 -5.08 -31.14
C GLY A 217 -4.10 -6.13 -30.17
N ASP A 218 -3.84 -7.35 -30.63
CA ASP A 218 -3.20 -8.38 -29.78
C ASP A 218 -1.72 -8.06 -29.50
N GLN A 219 -0.99 -7.60 -30.52
CA GLN A 219 0.40 -7.17 -30.33
C GLN A 219 0.51 -5.96 -29.38
N LEU A 220 -0.38 -4.98 -29.55
CA LEU A 220 -0.46 -3.81 -28.67
C LEU A 220 -0.76 -4.22 -27.22
N TYR A 221 -1.76 -5.11 -27.03
CA TYR A 221 -2.13 -5.62 -25.71
C TYR A 221 -0.98 -6.34 -25.01
N GLN A 222 -0.33 -7.29 -25.71
CA GLN A 222 0.74 -8.08 -25.10
C GLN A 222 1.95 -7.22 -24.73
N GLN A 223 2.31 -6.28 -25.61
CA GLN A 223 3.44 -5.38 -25.34
C GLN A 223 3.12 -4.41 -24.20
N ALA A 224 1.92 -3.82 -24.15
CA ALA A 224 1.49 -2.95 -23.07
C ALA A 224 1.42 -3.72 -21.72
N ARG A 225 0.86 -4.95 -21.72
CA ARG A 225 0.86 -5.81 -20.55
C ARG A 225 2.26 -6.09 -20.02
N ALA A 226 3.22 -6.36 -20.93
CA ALA A 226 4.60 -6.61 -20.52
C ALA A 226 5.28 -5.37 -19.94
N ILE A 227 5.00 -4.17 -20.49
CA ILE A 227 5.53 -2.90 -19.94
C ILE A 227 4.93 -2.63 -18.55
N VAL A 228 3.61 -2.71 -18.41
CA VAL A 228 2.93 -2.47 -17.12
C VAL A 228 3.40 -3.47 -16.05
N GLY A 229 3.53 -4.76 -16.37
CA GLY A 229 4.10 -5.74 -15.45
C GLY A 229 5.53 -5.36 -15.03
N ALA A 230 6.35 -4.93 -15.98
CA ALA A 230 7.71 -4.47 -15.70
C ALA A 230 7.77 -3.19 -14.84
N GLU A 231 6.82 -2.26 -15.01
CA GLU A 231 6.67 -1.07 -14.17
C GLU A 231 6.28 -1.47 -12.73
N ILE A 232 5.34 -2.42 -12.57
CA ILE A 232 4.95 -2.96 -11.24
C ILE A 232 6.15 -3.65 -10.58
N GLU A 233 6.89 -4.50 -11.31
CA GLU A 233 8.12 -5.13 -10.83
C GLU A 233 9.14 -4.06 -10.37
N ASN A 234 9.39 -3.04 -11.20
CA ASN A 234 10.38 -1.99 -10.88
C ASN A 234 9.98 -1.20 -9.63
N ILE A 235 8.75 -0.67 -9.55
CA ILE A 235 8.24 0.10 -8.41
C ILE A 235 8.32 -0.72 -7.13
N THR A 236 7.89 -2.00 -7.18
CA THR A 236 7.94 -2.89 -6.03
C THR A 236 9.36 -3.01 -5.45
N TYR A 237 10.37 -3.20 -6.31
CA TYR A 237 11.74 -3.43 -5.83
C TYR A 237 12.55 -2.15 -5.59
N THR A 238 12.16 -1.01 -6.16
CA THR A 238 12.94 0.24 -6.01
C THR A 238 12.31 1.26 -5.07
N GLU A 239 10.97 1.24 -4.91
CA GLU A 239 10.27 2.22 -4.08
C GLU A 239 9.66 1.58 -2.82
N PHE A 240 8.95 0.45 -2.94
CA PHE A 240 8.21 -0.18 -1.84
C PHE A 240 9.09 -1.05 -0.92
N LEU A 241 9.74 -2.09 -1.47
CA LEU A 241 10.48 -3.07 -0.66
C LEU A 241 11.63 -2.48 0.17
N PRO A 242 12.39 -1.47 -0.30
CA PRO A 242 13.41 -0.83 0.52
C PRO A 242 12.87 -0.22 1.83
N LYS A 243 11.61 0.23 1.86
CA LYS A 243 10.96 0.74 3.07
C LYS A 243 10.48 -0.40 3.97
N VAL A 244 9.95 -1.47 3.39
CA VAL A 244 9.44 -2.63 4.16
C VAL A 244 10.57 -3.41 4.81
N VAL A 245 11.58 -3.79 4.05
CA VAL A 245 12.64 -4.72 4.51
C VAL A 245 14.04 -4.09 4.57
N GLY A 246 14.19 -2.82 4.19
CA GLY A 246 15.52 -2.20 4.08
C GLY A 246 16.33 -2.76 2.90
N ASP A 247 17.61 -2.43 2.85
CA ASP A 247 18.55 -2.82 1.78
C ASP A 247 19.09 -4.25 1.97
N VAL A 248 18.22 -5.23 2.23
CA VAL A 248 18.66 -6.61 2.48
C VAL A 248 18.52 -7.54 1.28
N ILE A 249 17.75 -7.16 0.25
CA ILE A 249 17.61 -7.94 -0.98
C ILE A 249 18.82 -7.69 -1.87
N PRO A 250 19.62 -8.73 -2.20
CA PRO A 250 20.81 -8.56 -3.03
C PRO A 250 20.47 -8.03 -4.43
N ALA A 251 21.44 -7.36 -5.06
CA ALA A 251 21.28 -6.94 -6.44
C ALA A 251 21.06 -8.15 -7.38
N TYR A 252 20.16 -7.99 -8.36
CA TYR A 252 19.86 -9.04 -9.35
C TYR A 252 21.10 -9.53 -10.09
N GLN A 253 21.29 -10.84 -10.13
CA GLN A 253 22.43 -11.49 -10.78
C GLN A 253 22.03 -12.28 -12.05
N GLY A 254 20.76 -12.25 -12.41
CA GLY A 254 20.20 -13.00 -13.55
C GLY A 254 19.34 -14.17 -13.12
N TYR A 255 18.53 -14.66 -14.07
CA TYR A 255 17.62 -15.78 -13.85
C TYR A 255 18.31 -17.05 -13.38
N ASN A 256 17.78 -17.68 -12.35
CA ASN A 256 18.25 -18.95 -11.81
C ASN A 256 17.14 -20.02 -11.81
N PRO A 257 17.17 -21.00 -12.73
CA PRO A 257 16.12 -22.02 -12.85
C PRO A 257 16.06 -23.01 -11.66
N SER A 258 16.96 -22.92 -10.69
CA SER A 258 16.96 -23.75 -9.50
C SER A 258 16.26 -23.10 -8.30
N VAL A 259 15.91 -21.83 -8.40
CA VAL A 259 15.14 -21.11 -7.38
C VAL A 259 13.67 -21.55 -7.45
N ASP A 260 13.06 -21.74 -6.28
CA ASP A 260 11.63 -22.00 -6.15
C ASP A 260 10.90 -20.68 -5.84
N PRO A 261 10.18 -20.10 -6.80
CA PRO A 261 9.49 -18.82 -6.62
C PRO A 261 8.10 -18.97 -5.98
N ARG A 262 7.59 -20.20 -5.79
CA ARG A 262 6.25 -20.42 -5.27
C ARG A 262 6.09 -19.77 -3.90
N ILE A 263 4.90 -19.26 -3.67
CA ILE A 263 4.57 -18.54 -2.43
C ILE A 263 4.70 -19.49 -1.23
N THR A 264 5.29 -18.99 -0.16
CA THR A 264 5.40 -19.71 1.11
C THR A 264 4.23 -19.36 2.02
N LYS A 265 3.78 -20.32 2.82
CA LYS A 265 2.65 -20.12 3.75
C LYS A 265 2.97 -19.08 4.81
N GLU A 266 4.21 -19.04 5.27
CA GLU A 266 4.69 -18.05 6.22
C GLU A 266 4.65 -16.63 5.65
N PHE A 267 4.79 -16.50 4.32
CA PHE A 267 4.62 -15.23 3.62
C PHE A 267 3.13 -14.87 3.50
N SER A 268 2.31 -15.74 2.88
CA SER A 268 0.92 -15.45 2.53
C SER A 268 -0.03 -15.30 3.72
N THR A 269 0.23 -16.04 4.83
CA THR A 269 -0.67 -16.02 6.00
C THR A 269 -0.17 -15.23 7.19
N ALA A 270 1.10 -14.82 7.19
CA ALA A 270 1.68 -14.08 8.31
C ALA A 270 2.49 -12.86 7.86
N ALA A 271 3.67 -13.05 7.26
CA ALA A 271 4.62 -11.97 7.12
C ALA A 271 4.16 -10.84 6.19
N PHE A 272 3.52 -11.16 5.05
CA PHE A 272 3.05 -10.12 4.13
C PHE A 272 1.71 -9.50 4.56
N ARG A 273 1.08 -10.06 5.61
CA ARG A 273 -0.10 -9.45 6.28
C ARG A 273 0.26 -8.36 7.28
N PHE A 274 1.54 -7.99 7.40
CA PHE A 274 1.95 -6.84 8.21
C PHE A 274 1.14 -5.59 7.86
N GLY A 275 0.72 -5.47 6.59
CA GLY A 275 -0.12 -4.38 6.09
C GLY A 275 -1.41 -4.16 6.89
N HIS A 276 -1.96 -5.19 7.56
CA HIS A 276 -3.18 -5.06 8.35
C HIS A 276 -3.00 -4.19 9.61
N SER A 277 -1.79 -4.00 10.10
CA SER A 277 -1.51 -3.12 11.23
C SER A 277 -1.33 -1.65 10.84
N ILE A 278 -0.98 -1.38 9.58
CA ILE A 278 -0.64 -0.03 9.12
C ILE A 278 -1.77 0.70 8.39
N VAL A 279 -2.95 0.09 8.27
CA VAL A 279 -4.11 0.67 7.57
C VAL A 279 -4.72 1.82 8.38
N SER A 280 -5.11 2.91 7.71
CA SER A 280 -5.87 4.01 8.31
C SER A 280 -7.32 3.60 8.60
N GLY A 281 -7.90 4.06 9.71
CA GLY A 281 -9.31 3.84 10.03
C GLY A 281 -10.28 4.70 9.22
N THR A 282 -9.77 5.58 8.35
CA THR A 282 -10.55 6.52 7.56
C THR A 282 -10.18 6.50 6.09
N GLU A 283 -11.20 6.62 5.25
CA GLU A 283 -11.11 6.84 3.82
C GLU A 283 -11.36 8.30 3.50
N THR A 284 -10.38 8.98 2.91
CA THR A 284 -10.46 10.40 2.61
C THR A 284 -10.22 10.67 1.13
N LYS A 285 -10.98 11.60 0.56
CA LYS A 285 -10.82 12.11 -0.81
C LYS A 285 -10.42 13.57 -0.75
N ILE A 286 -9.37 13.96 -1.49
CA ILE A 286 -8.89 15.33 -1.54
C ILE A 286 -8.85 15.88 -2.98
N ASP A 287 -8.97 17.19 -3.12
CA ASP A 287 -8.79 17.88 -4.41
C ASP A 287 -7.30 18.20 -4.68
N ASN A 288 -7.01 18.82 -5.83
CA ASN A 288 -5.66 19.23 -6.22
C ASN A 288 -5.05 20.36 -5.35
N GLN A 289 -5.79 20.91 -4.42
CA GLN A 289 -5.37 21.91 -3.44
C GLN A 289 -5.22 21.29 -2.04
N GLY A 290 -5.40 19.96 -1.90
CA GLY A 290 -5.33 19.27 -0.61
C GLY A 290 -6.57 19.40 0.27
N ASN A 291 -7.67 20.02 -0.22
CA ASN A 291 -8.87 20.12 0.57
C ASN A 291 -9.61 18.79 0.62
N VAL A 292 -10.09 18.43 1.80
CA VAL A 292 -10.96 17.27 1.97
C VAL A 292 -12.27 17.46 1.26
N ILE A 293 -12.56 16.65 0.25
CA ILE A 293 -13.83 16.60 -0.47
C ILE A 293 -14.85 15.76 0.31
N SER A 294 -14.40 14.62 0.82
CA SER A 294 -15.19 13.73 1.67
C SER A 294 -14.28 12.84 2.50
N SER A 295 -14.77 12.43 3.67
CA SER A 295 -14.13 11.44 4.54
C SER A 295 -15.20 10.54 5.15
N GLN A 296 -14.89 9.25 5.31
CA GLN A 296 -15.76 8.25 5.94
C GLN A 296 -14.91 7.26 6.72
N SER A 297 -15.54 6.44 7.59
CA SER A 297 -14.81 5.35 8.23
C SER A 297 -14.46 4.25 7.23
N LEU A 298 -13.35 3.57 7.44
CA LEU A 298 -12.97 2.41 6.64
C LEU A 298 -14.06 1.31 6.68
N ALA A 299 -14.74 1.14 7.83
CA ALA A 299 -15.82 0.17 7.96
C ALA A 299 -17.02 0.48 7.04
N ASP A 300 -17.37 1.76 6.87
CA ASP A 300 -18.40 2.17 5.92
C ASP A 300 -17.93 1.96 4.47
N ALA A 301 -16.66 2.25 4.19
CA ALA A 301 -16.04 2.14 2.87
C ALA A 301 -16.07 0.70 2.30
N PHE A 302 -16.00 -0.34 3.13
CA PHE A 302 -16.18 -1.74 2.68
C PHE A 302 -17.55 -2.02 2.06
N THR A 303 -18.54 -1.15 2.25
CA THR A 303 -19.89 -1.31 1.67
C THR A 303 -20.12 -0.43 0.44
N ASP A 304 -19.13 0.36 0.02
CA ASP A 304 -19.22 1.27 -1.11
C ASP A 304 -19.51 0.53 -2.42
N THR A 305 -20.47 1.04 -3.16
CA THR A 305 -20.75 0.62 -4.53
C THR A 305 -19.85 1.37 -5.52
N PRO A 306 -19.71 0.90 -6.78
CA PRO A 306 -19.02 1.67 -7.81
C PRO A 306 -19.49 3.12 -7.99
N THR A 307 -20.75 3.39 -7.64
CA THR A 307 -21.30 4.76 -7.69
C THR A 307 -20.78 5.61 -6.53
N ASP A 308 -20.65 5.04 -5.34
CA ASP A 308 -20.13 5.73 -4.16
C ASP A 308 -18.64 6.01 -4.33
N VAL A 309 -17.86 5.03 -4.83
CA VAL A 309 -16.44 5.21 -5.16
C VAL A 309 -16.25 6.32 -6.20
N ALA A 310 -17.09 6.37 -7.23
CA ALA A 310 -17.01 7.39 -8.30
C ALA A 310 -17.49 8.78 -7.87
N ALA A 311 -18.15 8.92 -6.72
CA ALA A 311 -18.62 10.20 -6.20
C ALA A 311 -17.47 11.04 -5.61
N ASN A 312 -17.69 12.33 -5.40
CA ASN A 312 -16.81 13.23 -4.66
C ASN A 312 -15.35 13.24 -5.19
N GLY A 313 -15.16 13.46 -6.49
CA GLY A 313 -13.84 13.43 -7.12
C GLY A 313 -13.37 12.04 -7.54
N GLY A 314 -14.08 10.99 -7.11
CA GLY A 314 -13.87 9.63 -7.56
C GLY A 314 -12.52 9.05 -7.13
N ILE A 315 -12.00 8.15 -7.97
CA ILE A 315 -10.76 7.43 -7.78
C ILE A 315 -9.55 8.37 -7.74
N ASP A 316 -9.52 9.40 -8.58
CA ASP A 316 -8.41 10.34 -8.65
C ASP A 316 -8.21 11.09 -7.32
N ALA A 317 -9.30 11.40 -6.62
CA ALA A 317 -9.25 12.05 -5.31
C ALA A 317 -8.80 11.12 -4.17
N LEU A 318 -9.04 9.80 -4.29
CA LEU A 318 -8.49 8.79 -3.38
C LEU A 318 -6.98 8.64 -3.59
N LEU A 319 -6.56 8.39 -4.83
CA LEU A 319 -5.14 8.22 -5.19
C LEU A 319 -4.29 9.40 -4.70
N ARG A 320 -4.79 10.62 -4.88
CA ARG A 320 -4.14 11.84 -4.41
C ARG A 320 -3.99 11.88 -2.89
N ASN A 321 -4.97 11.35 -2.15
CA ASN A 321 -4.89 11.30 -0.69
C ASN A 321 -3.83 10.29 -0.21
N PHE A 322 -3.63 9.17 -0.90
CA PHE A 322 -2.68 8.15 -0.45
C PHE A 322 -1.26 8.70 -0.27
N ALA A 323 -0.83 9.64 -1.11
CA ALA A 323 0.49 10.26 -1.00
C ALA A 323 0.60 11.29 0.14
N SER A 324 -0.52 11.73 0.73
CA SER A 324 -0.54 12.74 1.80
C SER A 324 -0.91 12.16 3.17
N ASP A 325 -1.63 11.05 3.20
CA ASP A 325 -2.02 10.37 4.43
C ASP A 325 -0.86 9.54 4.98
N ILE A 326 -0.65 9.56 6.31
CA ILE A 326 0.41 8.78 6.96
C ILE A 326 -0.18 7.45 7.42
N THR A 327 0.53 6.34 7.15
CA THR A 327 0.13 5.02 7.66
C THR A 327 0.12 4.98 9.18
N GLN A 328 -0.60 4.00 9.74
CA GLN A 328 -0.39 3.64 11.14
C GLN A 328 1.01 3.05 11.34
N SER A 329 1.50 3.10 12.57
CA SER A 329 2.71 2.40 12.98
C SER A 329 2.59 0.90 12.68
N ASN A 330 3.64 0.29 12.14
CA ASN A 330 3.68 -1.16 12.04
C ASN A 330 4.02 -1.76 13.40
N ASP A 331 3.01 -2.24 14.11
CA ASP A 331 3.11 -2.87 15.42
C ASP A 331 1.98 -3.90 15.60
N VAL A 332 1.73 -4.33 16.84
CA VAL A 332 0.68 -5.31 17.11
C VAL A 332 -0.74 -4.72 17.05
N TYR A 333 -0.88 -3.41 17.03
CA TYR A 333 -2.19 -2.76 17.07
C TYR A 333 -2.81 -2.68 15.67
N ALA A 334 -4.12 -2.71 15.62
CA ALA A 334 -4.88 -2.49 14.39
C ALA A 334 -6.12 -1.64 14.71
N VAL A 335 -6.54 -0.84 13.75
CA VAL A 335 -7.71 0.05 13.89
C VAL A 335 -8.98 -0.74 14.20
N PRO A 336 -9.92 -0.16 14.98
CA PRO A 336 -11.19 -0.82 15.30
C PRO A 336 -11.99 -1.27 14.08
N GLU A 337 -11.88 -0.56 12.97
CA GLU A 337 -12.53 -0.86 11.70
C GLU A 337 -12.15 -2.25 11.16
N LEU A 338 -10.93 -2.72 11.40
CA LEU A 338 -10.46 -4.05 11.00
C LEU A 338 -10.64 -5.09 12.12
N ARG A 339 -10.53 -4.68 13.39
CA ARG A 339 -10.64 -5.61 14.53
C ARG A 339 -12.05 -5.91 14.97
N ASN A 340 -12.95 -4.92 14.88
CA ASN A 340 -14.27 -5.01 15.51
C ASN A 340 -15.42 -4.73 14.54
N LEU A 341 -15.13 -4.13 13.39
CA LEU A 341 -16.11 -3.61 12.43
C LEU A 341 -15.91 -4.12 11.00
N LEU A 342 -14.97 -5.05 10.77
CA LEU A 342 -14.72 -5.59 9.44
C LEU A 342 -16.04 -6.12 8.85
N PHE A 343 -16.41 -5.64 7.64
CA PHE A 343 -17.68 -5.87 6.94
C PHE A 343 -18.93 -5.27 7.61
N ALA A 344 -18.75 -4.42 8.63
CA ALA A 344 -19.79 -3.68 9.36
C ALA A 344 -20.87 -4.55 10.06
N PRO A 345 -21.51 -4.06 11.15
CA PRO A 345 -22.61 -4.78 11.79
C PRO A 345 -23.80 -5.03 10.84
N PRO A 346 -24.54 -6.19 10.95
CA PRO A 346 -24.43 -7.18 12.04
C PRO A 346 -23.36 -8.27 11.85
N ASP A 347 -22.68 -8.31 10.72
CA ASP A 347 -21.74 -9.36 10.33
C ASP A 347 -20.27 -8.97 10.63
N ALA A 348 -20.08 -8.08 11.60
CA ALA A 348 -18.75 -7.59 11.97
C ALA A 348 -17.81 -8.73 12.40
N MET A 349 -16.58 -8.69 11.91
CA MET A 349 -15.55 -9.69 12.11
C MET A 349 -14.26 -9.04 12.60
N ASP A 350 -13.30 -9.86 13.00
CA ASP A 350 -11.97 -9.48 13.47
C ASP A 350 -10.89 -10.03 12.53
N LEU A 351 -10.27 -9.14 11.74
CA LEU A 351 -9.25 -9.53 10.77
C LEU A 351 -8.01 -10.12 11.43
N ILE A 352 -7.57 -9.55 12.56
CA ILE A 352 -6.39 -10.04 13.32
C ILE A 352 -6.63 -11.46 13.83
N ALA A 353 -7.82 -11.72 14.39
CA ALA A 353 -8.18 -13.07 14.83
C ALA A 353 -8.26 -14.05 13.64
N ILE A 354 -8.74 -13.60 12.48
CA ILE A 354 -8.78 -14.40 11.25
C ILE A 354 -7.38 -14.73 10.78
N ASP A 355 -6.43 -13.80 10.79
CA ASP A 355 -5.03 -14.03 10.38
C ASP A 355 -4.37 -15.11 11.23
N ILE A 356 -4.50 -15.01 12.56
CA ILE A 356 -4.00 -16.04 13.48
C ILE A 356 -4.66 -17.41 13.20
N GLN A 357 -5.96 -17.45 12.93
CA GLN A 357 -6.65 -18.70 12.63
C GLN A 357 -6.22 -19.30 11.29
N ARG A 358 -5.91 -18.46 10.29
CA ARG A 358 -5.45 -18.88 8.96
C ARG A 358 -4.06 -19.51 9.00
N GLU A 359 -3.10 -18.93 9.70
CA GLU A 359 -1.79 -19.57 9.87
C GLU A 359 -1.90 -20.92 10.58
N ARG A 360 -2.78 -21.04 11.59
CA ARG A 360 -3.04 -22.30 12.28
C ARG A 360 -3.75 -23.33 11.41
N ASP A 361 -4.65 -22.92 10.51
CA ASP A 361 -5.31 -23.79 9.53
C ASP A 361 -4.30 -24.44 8.58
N LEU A 362 -3.30 -23.67 8.16
CA LEU A 362 -2.26 -24.14 7.24
C LEU A 362 -1.08 -24.83 7.95
N GLY A 363 -1.11 -24.92 9.28
CA GLY A 363 -0.04 -25.53 10.07
C GLY A 363 1.28 -24.78 9.93
N VAL A 364 1.24 -23.45 9.94
CA VAL A 364 2.43 -22.61 10.00
C VAL A 364 3.06 -22.75 11.38
N GLY A 365 4.38 -22.88 11.44
CA GLY A 365 5.12 -23.01 12.69
C GLY A 365 5.06 -21.74 13.53
N SER A 366 5.28 -21.88 14.85
CA SER A 366 5.39 -20.72 15.74
C SER A 366 6.50 -19.75 15.31
N LEU A 367 6.53 -18.55 15.91
CA LEU A 367 7.59 -17.56 15.70
C LEU A 367 8.98 -18.22 15.82
N ASN A 368 9.23 -18.96 16.90
CA ASN A 368 10.53 -19.62 17.14
C ASN A 368 10.85 -20.74 16.15
N GLN A 369 9.87 -21.55 15.76
CA GLN A 369 10.08 -22.60 14.76
C GLN A 369 10.43 -22.00 13.39
N THR A 370 9.78 -20.91 13.02
CA THR A 370 10.07 -20.20 11.77
C THR A 370 11.43 -19.52 11.82
N ARG A 371 11.81 -18.88 12.95
CA ARG A 371 13.15 -18.31 13.16
C ARG A 371 14.25 -19.35 13.02
N GLU A 372 14.08 -20.54 13.63
CA GLU A 372 15.03 -21.63 13.51
C GLU A 372 15.20 -22.08 12.06
N ALA A 373 14.09 -22.22 11.32
CA ALA A 373 14.11 -22.62 9.91
C ALA A 373 14.80 -21.58 9.01
N LEU A 374 14.68 -20.29 9.35
CA LEU A 374 15.38 -19.18 8.68
C LEU A 374 16.86 -19.05 9.11
N GLY A 375 17.31 -19.83 10.09
CA GLY A 375 18.66 -19.72 10.65
C GLY A 375 18.83 -18.55 11.61
N LEU A 376 17.74 -17.92 12.05
CA LEU A 376 17.74 -16.91 13.09
C LEU A 376 17.77 -17.57 14.48
N THR A 377 18.31 -16.87 15.47
CA THR A 377 18.33 -17.39 16.85
C THR A 377 16.91 -17.36 17.43
N PRO A 378 16.35 -18.51 17.89
CA PRO A 378 15.08 -18.52 18.61
C PRO A 378 15.16 -17.71 19.90
N TYR A 379 14.05 -17.10 20.28
CA TYR A 379 13.91 -16.36 21.53
C TYR A 379 13.75 -17.32 22.72
N THR A 380 14.34 -16.99 23.85
CA THR A 380 14.23 -17.78 25.10
C THR A 380 13.41 -17.08 26.17
N ASP A 381 13.06 -15.83 25.93
CA ASP A 381 12.26 -15.00 26.82
C ASP A 381 11.47 -13.97 25.98
N PHE A 382 10.26 -13.64 26.42
CA PHE A 382 9.40 -12.66 25.73
C PHE A 382 10.03 -11.26 25.59
N SER A 383 10.91 -10.88 26.53
CA SER A 383 11.63 -9.60 26.48
C SER A 383 12.64 -9.50 25.33
N GLN A 384 12.89 -10.59 24.62
CA GLN A 384 13.73 -10.61 23.42
C GLN A 384 12.91 -10.37 22.15
N ILE A 385 11.58 -10.52 22.21
CA ILE A 385 10.68 -10.23 21.07
C ILE A 385 10.55 -8.71 20.94
N THR A 386 10.24 -8.03 22.04
CA THR A 386 9.94 -6.61 22.04
C THR A 386 10.53 -5.86 23.22
N SER A 387 10.90 -4.61 22.99
CA SER A 387 11.31 -3.66 24.03
C SER A 387 10.11 -2.91 24.64
N ASP A 388 8.92 -2.97 24.02
CA ASP A 388 7.70 -2.32 24.55
C ASP A 388 7.17 -3.07 25.77
N PRO A 389 7.10 -2.43 26.96
CA PRO A 389 6.68 -3.10 28.19
C PRO A 389 5.19 -3.47 28.18
N THR A 390 4.36 -2.78 27.40
CA THR A 390 2.92 -3.05 27.29
C THR A 390 2.69 -4.28 26.43
N VAL A 391 3.30 -4.33 25.26
CA VAL A 391 3.26 -5.48 24.35
C VAL A 391 3.83 -6.72 25.03
N LEU A 392 4.99 -6.60 25.70
CA LEU A 392 5.62 -7.66 26.49
C LEU A 392 4.65 -8.22 27.53
N ALA A 393 4.02 -7.35 28.34
CA ALA A 393 3.08 -7.78 29.38
C ALA A 393 1.82 -8.42 28.79
N ASN A 394 1.37 -7.98 27.61
CA ASN A 394 0.20 -8.53 26.94
C ASN A 394 0.50 -9.91 26.33
N LEU A 395 1.64 -10.10 25.69
CA LEU A 395 2.09 -11.42 25.21
C LEU A 395 2.16 -12.44 26.37
N GLN A 396 2.75 -12.05 27.52
CA GLN A 396 2.84 -12.89 28.72
C GLN A 396 1.48 -13.22 29.39
N LYS A 397 0.43 -12.44 29.13
CA LYS A 397 -0.93 -12.76 29.60
C LYS A 397 -1.58 -13.87 28.79
N VAL A 398 -1.28 -13.93 27.51
CA VAL A 398 -1.95 -14.81 26.55
C VAL A 398 -1.18 -16.10 26.32
N PHE A 399 0.14 -16.01 26.15
CA PHE A 399 0.98 -17.15 25.85
C PHE A 399 1.70 -17.68 27.11
N SER A 400 1.73 -19.00 27.26
CA SER A 400 2.38 -19.65 28.39
C SER A 400 3.90 -19.78 28.23
N SER A 401 4.37 -19.79 26.99
CA SER A 401 5.78 -19.88 26.61
C SER A 401 6.05 -19.01 25.39
N VAL A 402 7.27 -18.51 25.27
CA VAL A 402 7.74 -17.83 24.07
C VAL A 402 7.70 -18.74 22.82
N ASP A 403 7.77 -20.06 23.01
CA ASP A 403 7.70 -21.04 21.94
C ASP A 403 6.27 -21.25 21.41
N ASP A 404 5.24 -20.80 22.16
CA ASP A 404 3.83 -20.92 21.78
C ASP A 404 3.31 -19.69 20.98
N VAL A 405 4.15 -18.67 20.77
CA VAL A 405 3.75 -17.43 20.10
C VAL A 405 3.53 -17.70 18.61
N ASP A 406 2.32 -17.43 18.13
CA ASP A 406 1.98 -17.53 16.72
C ASP A 406 2.85 -16.60 15.86
N LEU A 407 3.16 -17.01 14.63
CA LEU A 407 4.08 -16.26 13.76
C LEU A 407 3.58 -14.86 13.44
N PHE A 408 2.29 -14.70 13.10
CA PHE A 408 1.72 -13.41 12.71
C PHE A 408 1.84 -12.39 13.85
N ILE A 409 1.28 -12.70 15.01
CA ILE A 409 1.28 -11.75 16.13
C ILE A 409 2.68 -11.56 16.73
N GLY A 410 3.51 -12.62 16.70
CA GLY A 410 4.89 -12.55 17.17
C GLY A 410 5.78 -11.72 16.27
N GLY A 411 5.61 -11.83 14.95
CA GLY A 411 6.34 -11.04 13.96
C GLY A 411 5.97 -9.55 13.98
N LEU A 412 4.70 -9.22 14.24
CA LEU A 412 4.27 -7.83 14.47
C LEU A 412 4.81 -7.27 15.80
N ALA A 413 5.02 -8.14 16.80
CA ALA A 413 5.52 -7.71 18.11
C ALA A 413 7.03 -7.48 18.14
N GLU A 414 7.80 -7.99 17.17
CA GLU A 414 9.26 -7.79 17.13
C GLU A 414 9.61 -6.31 16.98
N ASP A 415 10.62 -5.85 17.72
CA ASP A 415 11.23 -4.56 17.44
C ASP A 415 11.72 -4.51 15.98
N HIS A 416 11.49 -3.40 15.29
CA HIS A 416 11.84 -3.27 13.87
C HIS A 416 13.32 -3.56 13.59
N ALA A 417 13.60 -4.22 12.49
CA ALA A 417 14.96 -4.40 12.01
C ALA A 417 15.52 -3.04 11.52
N GLN A 418 16.81 -2.86 11.59
CA GLN A 418 17.43 -1.59 11.24
C GLN A 418 17.14 -1.19 9.78
N GLY A 419 16.51 -0.04 9.59
CA GLY A 419 16.14 0.49 8.26
C GLY A 419 14.96 -0.22 7.60
N ALA A 420 14.19 -1.00 8.36
CA ALA A 420 13.00 -1.70 7.88
C ALA A 420 11.77 -1.28 8.67
N MET A 421 10.60 -1.41 8.06
CA MET A 421 9.31 -1.20 8.70
C MET A 421 8.89 -2.42 9.57
N VAL A 422 9.48 -3.59 9.34
CA VAL A 422 9.12 -4.84 10.00
C VAL A 422 10.24 -5.38 10.89
N GLY A 423 9.90 -6.30 11.80
CA GLY A 423 10.84 -7.02 12.64
C GLY A 423 11.69 -8.03 11.86
N PRO A 424 12.79 -8.57 12.47
CA PRO A 424 13.77 -9.39 11.75
C PRO A 424 13.21 -10.70 11.18
N THR A 425 12.16 -11.27 11.74
CA THR A 425 11.56 -12.50 11.21
C THR A 425 10.76 -12.20 9.95
N PHE A 426 9.89 -11.19 9.96
CA PHE A 426 9.15 -10.77 8.77
C PHE A 426 10.08 -10.22 7.68
N GLN A 427 11.12 -9.46 8.06
CA GLN A 427 12.15 -9.02 7.12
C GLN A 427 12.77 -10.19 6.36
N ALA A 428 13.15 -11.26 7.06
CA ALA A 428 13.78 -12.42 6.43
C ALA A 428 12.82 -13.18 5.51
N ILE A 429 11.55 -13.37 5.93
CA ILE A 429 10.52 -14.06 5.11
C ILE A 429 10.23 -13.26 3.84
N ILE A 430 9.93 -11.95 3.98
CA ILE A 430 9.56 -11.08 2.87
C ILE A 430 10.73 -10.94 1.90
N ALA A 431 11.93 -10.65 2.39
CA ALA A 431 13.11 -10.51 1.54
C ALA A 431 13.41 -11.80 0.76
N GLN A 432 13.34 -12.97 1.42
CA GLN A 432 13.57 -14.26 0.77
C GLN A 432 12.51 -14.54 -0.30
N GLN A 433 11.23 -14.26 -0.02
CA GLN A 433 10.16 -14.50 -0.98
C GLN A 433 10.34 -13.62 -2.23
N PHE A 434 10.58 -12.33 -2.06
CA PHE A 434 10.78 -11.43 -3.19
C PHE A 434 12.09 -11.71 -3.95
N GLU A 435 13.18 -12.08 -3.26
CA GLU A 435 14.40 -12.53 -3.94
C GLU A 435 14.11 -13.76 -4.82
N ASN A 436 13.35 -14.74 -4.30
CA ASN A 436 12.97 -15.94 -5.05
C ASN A 436 12.05 -15.63 -6.25
N LEU A 437 11.09 -14.72 -6.08
CA LEU A 437 10.20 -14.28 -7.17
C LEU A 437 10.98 -13.65 -8.31
N ARG A 438 11.92 -12.78 -7.99
CA ARG A 438 12.78 -12.11 -8.98
C ARG A 438 13.78 -13.06 -9.65
N ASP A 439 14.53 -13.81 -8.87
CA ASP A 439 15.64 -14.62 -9.37
C ASP A 439 15.15 -15.92 -10.03
N GLY A 440 13.98 -16.42 -9.62
CA GLY A 440 13.29 -17.56 -10.23
C GLY A 440 12.46 -17.21 -11.47
N ASP A 441 12.34 -15.93 -11.81
CA ASP A 441 11.57 -15.46 -12.95
C ASP A 441 12.43 -15.29 -14.21
N ARG A 442 12.20 -16.16 -15.19
CA ARG A 442 12.87 -16.06 -16.50
C ARG A 442 12.44 -14.82 -17.30
N LEU A 443 11.23 -14.34 -17.05
CA LEU A 443 10.62 -13.19 -17.73
C LEU A 443 10.67 -11.91 -16.90
N TRP A 444 11.49 -11.90 -15.85
CA TRP A 444 11.82 -10.68 -15.09
C TRP A 444 12.23 -9.55 -16.04
N TRP A 445 11.76 -8.33 -15.82
CA TRP A 445 11.85 -7.24 -16.80
C TRP A 445 13.27 -6.99 -17.34
N GLN A 446 14.30 -7.10 -16.49
CA GLN A 446 15.70 -6.94 -16.93
C GLN A 446 16.20 -8.10 -17.81
N ASN A 447 15.45 -9.21 -17.87
CA ASN A 447 15.79 -10.41 -18.65
C ASN A 447 14.77 -10.69 -19.77
N ALA A 448 13.63 -10.01 -19.80
CA ALA A 448 12.53 -10.24 -20.74
C ALA A 448 12.87 -9.92 -22.22
N GLY A 449 13.91 -9.12 -22.45
CA GLY A 449 14.36 -8.79 -23.82
C GLY A 449 13.82 -7.47 -24.35
N PHE A 450 13.42 -6.56 -23.48
CA PHE A 450 13.13 -5.18 -23.85
C PHE A 450 14.36 -4.50 -24.49
N ASP A 451 14.12 -3.59 -25.42
CA ASP A 451 15.20 -2.76 -25.93
C ASP A 451 15.67 -1.73 -24.88
N GLN A 452 16.84 -1.15 -25.11
CA GLN A 452 17.48 -0.26 -24.15
C GLN A 452 16.62 0.98 -23.80
N ALA A 453 15.87 1.52 -24.74
CA ALA A 453 15.05 2.71 -24.53
C ALA A 453 13.84 2.36 -23.63
N THR A 454 13.18 1.23 -23.90
CA THR A 454 12.08 0.72 -23.08
C THR A 454 12.57 0.35 -21.67
N MET A 455 13.74 -0.29 -21.53
CA MET A 455 14.34 -0.59 -20.22
C MET A 455 14.64 0.68 -19.41
N GLN A 456 15.15 1.74 -20.05
CA GLN A 456 15.37 3.03 -19.37
C GLN A 456 14.06 3.69 -18.96
N GLN A 457 13.02 3.62 -19.79
CA GLN A 457 11.70 4.12 -19.44
C GLN A 457 11.17 3.40 -18.19
N ILE A 458 11.15 2.06 -18.19
CA ILE A 458 10.70 1.25 -17.05
C ILE A 458 11.48 1.62 -15.79
N GLN A 459 12.81 1.65 -15.90
CA GLN A 459 13.70 1.96 -14.77
C GLN A 459 13.45 3.35 -14.13
N ASN A 460 13.07 4.33 -14.96
CA ASN A 460 12.88 5.72 -14.51
C ASN A 460 11.40 6.05 -14.21
N THR A 461 10.47 5.14 -14.47
CA THR A 461 9.06 5.34 -14.15
C THR A 461 8.82 5.06 -12.68
N THR A 462 8.33 6.05 -11.96
CA THR A 462 7.89 5.97 -10.56
C THR A 462 6.39 5.76 -10.48
N LEU A 463 5.88 5.37 -9.30
CA LEU A 463 4.44 5.31 -9.05
C LEU A 463 3.80 6.71 -9.18
N GLY A 464 4.48 7.76 -8.73
CA GLY A 464 4.05 9.15 -8.90
C GLY A 464 3.90 9.56 -10.37
N ASP A 465 4.80 9.11 -11.26
CA ASP A 465 4.67 9.33 -12.70
C ASP A 465 3.42 8.65 -13.28
N ILE A 466 3.11 7.42 -12.83
CA ILE A 466 1.93 6.69 -13.26
C ILE A 466 0.66 7.40 -12.79
N GLU A 467 0.63 7.85 -11.53
CA GLU A 467 -0.48 8.61 -10.98
C GLU A 467 -0.71 9.90 -11.79
N THR A 468 0.30 10.72 -11.96
CA THR A 468 0.20 12.02 -12.64
C THR A 468 -0.28 11.89 -14.09
N ARG A 469 0.19 10.88 -14.83
CA ARG A 469 -0.20 10.72 -16.25
C ARG A 469 -1.56 10.07 -16.47
N ASN A 470 -2.15 9.44 -15.45
CA ASN A 470 -3.40 8.69 -15.55
C ASN A 470 -4.56 9.24 -14.72
N THR A 471 -4.33 10.34 -14.01
CA THR A 471 -5.34 11.01 -13.17
C THR A 471 -5.42 12.50 -13.50
N ASP A 472 -6.31 13.21 -12.85
CA ASP A 472 -6.36 14.67 -12.89
C ASP A 472 -5.43 15.33 -11.85
N THR A 473 -4.60 14.55 -11.17
CA THR A 473 -3.57 15.06 -10.24
C THR A 473 -2.55 15.88 -11.01
N THR A 474 -2.41 17.15 -10.66
CA THR A 474 -1.59 18.08 -11.41
C THR A 474 -0.11 17.95 -11.09
N VAL A 475 0.22 17.66 -9.84
CA VAL A 475 1.58 17.43 -9.35
C VAL A 475 1.51 16.49 -8.15
N THR A 476 2.49 15.61 -7.99
CA THR A 476 2.69 14.79 -6.79
C THR A 476 4.20 14.67 -6.52
N GLN A 477 4.59 14.25 -5.32
CA GLN A 477 6.01 14.03 -5.00
C GLN A 477 6.59 12.86 -5.82
N SER A 478 7.91 12.86 -5.99
CA SER A 478 8.61 11.83 -6.78
C SER A 478 8.56 10.45 -6.11
N ASP A 479 8.63 10.38 -4.79
CA ASP A 479 8.42 9.18 -4.00
C ASP A 479 7.10 9.28 -3.25
N VAL A 480 6.05 8.67 -3.79
CA VAL A 480 4.70 8.73 -3.20
C VAL A 480 4.55 7.82 -1.98
N PHE A 481 5.52 6.94 -1.70
CA PHE A 481 5.52 6.11 -0.50
C PHE A 481 5.98 6.85 0.77
N ASP A 482 6.67 7.98 0.61
CA ASP A 482 6.90 8.92 1.70
C ASP A 482 5.75 9.91 1.74
N SER A 483 5.17 10.14 2.90
CA SER A 483 4.16 11.18 3.04
C SER A 483 4.80 12.56 2.79
N ALA A 484 4.08 13.41 2.09
CA ALA A 484 4.50 14.79 1.75
C ALA A 484 4.78 15.71 2.95
N GLY A 485 4.73 15.21 4.19
CA GLY A 485 4.61 16.06 5.35
C GLY A 485 5.81 16.20 6.28
N ARG A 486 6.81 15.31 6.31
CA ARG A 486 7.68 15.29 7.49
C ARG A 486 9.19 15.11 7.33
N HIS A 487 9.75 14.79 6.17
CA HIS A 487 11.21 14.63 6.03
C HIS A 487 11.85 15.58 5.03
N PRO A 488 12.31 16.77 5.49
CA PRO A 488 13.10 17.66 4.65
C PRO A 488 14.48 17.10 4.26
N SER A 489 14.90 15.98 4.87
CA SER A 489 16.22 15.37 4.61
C SER A 489 16.22 14.24 3.58
N ASN A 490 15.07 13.71 3.18
CA ASN A 490 14.96 12.56 2.30
C ASN A 490 14.27 12.83 0.95
N VAL A 491 13.93 14.10 0.67
CA VAL A 491 13.55 14.47 -0.70
C VAL A 491 14.82 14.30 -1.54
N PRO A 492 14.87 13.37 -2.51
CA PRO A 492 16.00 13.29 -3.43
C PRO A 492 16.21 14.67 -4.05
N ALA A 493 17.45 15.03 -4.36
CA ALA A 493 17.73 16.28 -5.04
C ALA A 493 16.92 16.33 -6.34
N GLU A 494 15.76 17.00 -6.29
CA GLU A 494 14.81 17.03 -7.38
C GLU A 494 15.38 17.72 -8.60
N ASP A 495 14.90 17.31 -9.76
CA ASP A 495 15.12 18.08 -10.98
C ASP A 495 14.54 19.49 -10.75
N PRO A 496 15.35 20.55 -10.73
CA PRO A 496 14.87 21.91 -10.50
C PRO A 496 13.86 22.38 -11.56
N ASN A 497 13.59 21.58 -12.57
CA ASN A 497 12.58 21.80 -13.59
C ASN A 497 11.28 21.01 -13.36
N ASN A 498 11.14 20.32 -12.24
CA ASN A 498 9.94 19.53 -11.94
C ASN A 498 9.21 20.12 -10.71
N PRO A 499 8.24 21.04 -10.90
CA PRO A 499 7.40 21.56 -9.82
C PRO A 499 6.60 20.46 -9.15
N GLN A 500 6.39 20.54 -7.83
CA GLN A 500 5.64 19.57 -7.04
C GLN A 500 4.41 20.18 -6.38
N LEU A 501 3.41 19.34 -6.16
CA LEU A 501 2.34 19.57 -5.21
C LEU A 501 2.67 18.82 -3.92
N VAL A 502 3.02 19.55 -2.88
CA VAL A 502 3.34 19.00 -1.56
C VAL A 502 2.13 19.26 -0.66
N ILE A 503 1.42 18.23 -0.27
CA ILE A 503 0.21 18.33 0.55
C ILE A 503 0.53 17.94 1.98
N GLY A 504 0.27 18.86 2.91
CA GLY A 504 0.50 18.63 4.32
C GLY A 504 -0.50 17.66 4.94
N VAL A 505 0.00 16.91 5.91
CA VAL A 505 -0.83 16.03 6.75
C VAL A 505 -1.66 16.83 7.75
N ASN A 506 -2.76 16.25 8.20
CA ASN A 506 -3.70 16.89 9.12
C ASN A 506 -3.23 16.87 10.60
N ASP A 507 -1.97 16.55 10.87
CA ASP A 507 -1.45 16.44 12.22
C ASP A 507 -1.02 17.79 12.79
N ASN A 508 -1.21 17.95 14.10
CA ASN A 508 -0.73 19.13 14.82
C ASN A 508 0.79 19.15 14.86
N GLY A 509 1.39 20.28 14.45
CA GLY A 509 2.84 20.49 14.46
C GLY A 509 3.58 19.84 13.30
N ALA A 510 2.90 19.49 12.21
CA ALA A 510 3.54 18.94 11.02
C ALA A 510 4.55 19.89 10.38
N ASP A 511 5.67 19.35 9.91
CA ASP A 511 6.70 20.05 9.12
C ASP A 511 6.60 19.59 7.66
N ILE A 512 6.34 20.52 6.75
CA ILE A 512 6.07 20.31 5.34
C ILE A 512 7.11 21.05 4.52
N SER A 513 7.84 20.39 3.64
CA SER A 513 8.91 21.02 2.86
C SER A 513 8.75 20.81 1.36
N GLY A 514 8.85 21.89 0.59
CA GLY A 514 9.09 21.86 -0.84
C GLY A 514 10.54 21.54 -1.18
N GLY A 515 10.81 21.27 -2.46
CA GLY A 515 12.12 21.07 -3.04
C GLY A 515 12.76 22.37 -3.57
N PRO A 516 13.80 22.27 -4.42
CA PRO A 516 14.41 23.44 -5.06
C PRO A 516 13.63 23.97 -6.28
N ALA A 517 12.53 23.31 -6.70
CA ALA A 517 11.69 23.70 -7.82
C ALA A 517 10.63 24.76 -7.43
N ASP A 518 9.78 25.16 -8.39
CA ASP A 518 8.64 26.05 -8.13
C ASP A 518 7.45 25.22 -7.64
N ASP A 519 7.31 25.06 -6.32
CA ASP A 519 6.38 24.12 -5.70
C ASP A 519 5.03 24.76 -5.32
N THR A 520 4.00 23.93 -5.20
CA THR A 520 2.76 24.28 -4.50
C THR A 520 2.72 23.50 -3.18
N ILE A 521 2.84 24.21 -2.07
CA ILE A 521 2.91 23.65 -0.72
C ILE A 521 1.61 23.94 0.00
N VAL A 522 0.84 22.91 0.31
CA VAL A 522 -0.49 23.01 0.92
C VAL A 522 -0.41 22.66 2.40
N ALA A 523 -0.83 23.57 3.27
CA ALA A 523 -0.99 23.26 4.69
C ALA A 523 -2.09 22.23 4.91
N GLY A 524 -1.85 21.23 5.77
CA GLY A 524 -2.90 20.32 6.21
C GLY A 524 -3.88 20.98 7.20
N LEU A 525 -4.85 20.22 7.70
CA LEU A 525 -5.88 20.71 8.65
C LEU A 525 -5.40 20.79 10.12
N GLY A 526 -4.15 20.40 10.39
CA GLY A 526 -3.57 20.38 11.75
C GLY A 526 -3.24 21.79 12.30
N GLN A 527 -3.08 21.87 13.62
CA GLN A 527 -2.66 23.10 14.30
C GLN A 527 -1.12 23.24 14.30
N ASP A 528 -0.63 24.49 14.29
CA ASP A 528 0.79 24.83 14.46
C ASP A 528 1.75 24.19 13.42
N GLN A 529 1.35 24.17 12.17
CA GLN A 529 2.15 23.58 11.08
C GLN A 529 3.32 24.47 10.66
N THR A 530 4.40 23.84 10.19
CA THR A 530 5.58 24.50 9.61
C THR A 530 5.69 24.16 8.14
N LEU A 531 5.78 25.18 7.27
CA LEU A 531 6.01 25.02 5.84
C LEU A 531 7.39 25.59 5.49
N THR A 532 8.14 24.88 4.63
CA THR A 532 9.47 25.32 4.19
C THR A 532 9.56 25.32 2.66
N SER A 533 10.01 26.43 2.08
CA SER A 533 10.10 26.62 0.63
C SER A 533 11.11 25.67 -0.05
N GLY A 534 12.24 25.37 0.53
CA GLY A 534 13.29 24.59 -0.17
C GLY A 534 14.03 25.36 -1.29
N GLY A 535 13.39 26.30 -1.94
CA GLY A 535 13.91 27.13 -3.06
C GLY A 535 12.86 27.30 -4.15
N GLY A 536 13.19 27.93 -5.29
CA GLY A 536 12.23 28.15 -6.38
C GLY A 536 11.31 29.36 -6.18
N THR A 537 10.15 29.33 -6.84
CA THR A 537 9.06 30.31 -6.71
C THR A 537 7.80 29.59 -6.29
N ASP A 538 7.56 29.55 -4.99
CA ASP A 538 6.57 28.67 -4.41
C ASP A 538 5.20 29.33 -4.20
N VAL A 539 4.17 28.49 -4.16
CA VAL A 539 2.82 28.88 -3.76
C VAL A 539 2.47 28.12 -2.48
N PHE A 540 2.28 28.86 -1.38
CA PHE A 540 1.82 28.32 -0.11
C PHE A 540 0.32 28.47 -0.02
N VAL A 541 -0.39 27.36 -0.06
CA VAL A 541 -1.85 27.29 0.10
C VAL A 541 -2.16 27.13 1.57
N VAL A 542 -2.81 28.12 2.16
CA VAL A 542 -3.14 28.18 3.58
C VAL A 542 -4.56 28.69 3.78
N GLY A 543 -5.20 28.21 4.81
CA GLY A 543 -6.54 28.64 5.17
C GLY A 543 -7.62 27.63 4.75
N ASP A 544 -8.24 27.04 5.74
CA ASP A 544 -9.40 26.17 5.63
C ASP A 544 -10.55 26.71 6.51
N THR A 545 -11.48 25.86 6.88
CA THR A 545 -12.62 26.18 7.74
C THR A 545 -12.32 26.11 9.23
N GLN A 546 -11.13 25.64 9.63
CA GLN A 546 -10.71 25.48 11.03
C GLN A 546 -9.60 26.48 11.40
N PRO A 547 -9.61 27.08 12.60
CA PRO A 547 -8.54 27.98 13.02
C PRO A 547 -7.20 27.26 13.08
N GLN A 548 -6.18 27.74 12.39
CA GLN A 548 -4.83 27.19 12.45
C GLN A 548 -3.74 28.25 12.53
N THR A 549 -2.55 27.85 13.00
CA THR A 549 -1.33 28.64 12.93
C THR A 549 -0.36 27.95 12.00
N VAL A 550 0.09 28.66 10.97
CA VAL A 550 1.08 28.18 10.01
C VAL A 550 2.33 29.04 10.12
N THR A 551 3.50 28.41 10.17
CA THR A 551 4.80 29.11 10.17
C THR A 551 5.55 28.75 8.90
N ILE A 552 5.91 29.74 8.08
CA ILE A 552 6.58 29.55 6.78
C ILE A 552 8.03 30.01 6.87
N TYR A 553 8.96 29.12 6.50
CA TYR A 553 10.39 29.38 6.38
C TYR A 553 10.83 29.41 4.92
N GLY A 554 11.85 30.18 4.63
CA GLY A 554 12.43 30.29 3.29
C GLY A 554 11.62 31.13 2.30
N PHE A 555 10.50 31.74 2.72
CA PHE A 555 9.66 32.59 1.87
C PHE A 555 10.44 33.77 1.30
N THR A 556 10.32 34.02 0.01
CA THR A 556 10.96 35.09 -0.74
C THR A 556 9.94 36.06 -1.36
N SER A 557 10.41 37.17 -1.93
CA SER A 557 9.53 38.13 -2.62
C SER A 557 8.94 37.57 -3.94
N ALA A 558 9.40 36.40 -4.42
CA ALA A 558 8.88 35.74 -5.60
C ALA A 558 7.67 34.82 -5.25
N ASP A 559 7.64 34.34 -4.01
CA ASP A 559 6.66 33.38 -3.55
C ASP A 559 5.28 33.99 -3.28
N LYS A 560 4.27 33.13 -3.17
CA LYS A 560 2.89 33.55 -2.97
C LYS A 560 2.21 32.81 -1.82
N LEU A 561 1.34 33.53 -1.14
CA LEU A 561 0.36 32.97 -0.20
C LEU A 561 -0.99 32.87 -0.91
N ASP A 562 -1.56 31.70 -1.01
CA ASP A 562 -2.85 31.45 -1.63
C ASP A 562 -3.93 31.29 -0.56
N PHE A 563 -4.88 32.24 -0.54
CA PHE A 563 -6.03 32.28 0.35
C PHE A 563 -7.36 32.11 -0.41
N THR A 564 -7.34 31.52 -1.60
CA THR A 564 -8.55 31.39 -2.44
C THR A 564 -9.65 30.58 -1.80
N MET A 565 -9.32 29.79 -0.78
CA MET A 565 -10.24 28.90 -0.07
C MET A 565 -11.09 29.59 1.00
N ALA A 566 -10.75 30.81 1.41
CA ALA A 566 -11.49 31.49 2.48
C ALA A 566 -11.95 32.90 2.06
N ALA A 567 -13.09 33.33 2.53
CA ALA A 567 -13.81 34.51 2.07
C ALA A 567 -13.71 35.70 3.02
N SER A 568 -12.53 36.12 3.46
CA SER A 568 -12.43 37.25 4.38
C SER A 568 -11.25 38.18 4.09
N ASP A 569 -11.29 39.40 4.63
CA ASP A 569 -10.20 40.35 4.59
C ASP A 569 -9.02 39.84 5.43
N PHE A 570 -7.79 40.13 5.00
CA PHE A 570 -6.58 39.82 5.75
C PHE A 570 -5.87 41.06 6.24
N THR A 571 -5.06 40.92 7.27
CA THR A 571 -4.19 41.98 7.78
C THR A 571 -2.76 41.49 7.93
N VAL A 572 -1.79 42.37 7.58
CA VAL A 572 -0.37 42.10 7.76
C VAL A 572 0.18 42.99 8.87
N THR A 573 0.76 42.37 9.88
CA THR A 573 1.32 43.04 11.06
C THR A 573 2.72 42.52 11.37
N ALA A 574 3.49 43.22 12.22
CA ALA A 574 4.75 42.71 12.72
C ALA A 574 4.55 41.89 14.00
N ALA A 575 5.12 40.69 14.06
CA ALA A 575 5.24 39.93 15.29
C ALA A 575 6.28 40.55 16.25
N GLY A 576 6.37 40.03 17.48
CA GLY A 576 7.23 40.61 18.51
C GLY A 576 8.72 40.58 18.22
N ASP A 577 9.18 39.71 17.32
CA ASP A 577 10.55 39.60 16.80
C ASP A 577 10.76 40.33 15.44
N GLY A 578 9.68 40.91 14.88
CA GLY A 578 9.71 41.72 13.67
C GLY A 578 9.39 40.98 12.37
N HIS A 579 9.15 39.68 12.38
CA HIS A 579 8.69 38.98 11.17
C HIS A 579 7.25 39.36 10.80
N ALA A 580 6.86 39.13 9.55
CA ALA A 580 5.51 39.39 9.08
C ALA A 580 4.55 38.34 9.59
N MET A 581 3.44 38.78 10.16
CA MET A 581 2.33 37.94 10.58
C MET A 581 1.08 38.33 9.78
N VAL A 582 0.55 37.39 9.04
CA VAL A 582 -0.68 37.57 8.25
C VAL A 582 -1.82 36.92 9.03
N GLN A 583 -2.80 37.73 9.39
CA GLN A 583 -4.04 37.25 10.00
C GLN A 583 -5.11 37.18 8.92
N TYR A 584 -5.70 36.02 8.73
CA TYR A 584 -6.67 35.75 7.69
C TYR A 584 -7.87 34.96 8.27
N GLY A 585 -8.99 35.61 8.47
CA GLY A 585 -10.12 35.01 9.20
C GLY A 585 -9.69 34.52 10.58
N PRO A 586 -9.88 33.23 10.92
CA PRO A 586 -9.40 32.62 12.16
C PRO A 586 -7.91 32.25 12.13
N ASP A 587 -7.26 32.28 10.96
CA ASP A 587 -5.93 31.73 10.74
C ASP A 587 -4.82 32.74 10.96
N THR A 588 -3.66 32.27 11.39
CA THR A 588 -2.47 33.06 11.57
C THR A 588 -1.32 32.45 10.76
N VAL A 589 -0.73 33.22 9.86
CA VAL A 589 0.45 32.80 9.08
C VAL A 589 1.64 33.64 9.47
N ASN A 590 2.67 33.01 10.03
CA ASN A 590 3.93 33.62 10.39
C ASN A 590 4.92 33.44 9.23
N VAL A 591 5.31 34.51 8.54
CA VAL A 591 6.26 34.47 7.43
C VAL A 591 7.65 34.82 7.93
N MET A 592 8.44 33.82 8.27
CA MET A 592 9.75 33.98 8.88
C MET A 592 10.76 34.55 7.90
N GLY A 593 11.57 35.50 8.37
CA GLY A 593 12.59 36.18 7.55
C GLY A 593 12.07 37.34 6.68
N MET A 594 10.74 37.56 6.63
CA MET A 594 10.12 38.69 5.94
C MET A 594 9.57 39.70 6.94
N THR A 595 9.70 41.00 6.67
CA THR A 595 9.01 42.05 7.43
C THR A 595 7.67 42.40 6.74
N PRO A 596 6.68 43.01 7.45
CA PRO A 596 5.41 43.41 6.83
C PRO A 596 5.55 44.28 5.57
N ASP A 597 6.55 45.18 5.55
CA ASP A 597 6.78 46.08 4.41
C ASP A 597 7.35 45.37 3.17
N GLN A 598 7.83 44.13 3.33
CA GLN A 598 8.37 43.30 2.24
C GLN A 598 7.28 42.44 1.58
N LEU A 599 6.18 42.20 2.27
CA LEU A 599 5.02 41.53 1.67
C LEU A 599 4.15 42.56 0.91
N THR A 600 4.07 42.38 -0.38
CA THR A 600 3.28 43.23 -1.28
C THR A 600 2.03 42.52 -1.77
N GLN A 601 1.11 43.23 -2.39
CA GLN A 601 -0.09 42.63 -2.97
C GLN A 601 0.22 41.52 -4.02
N ALA A 602 1.41 41.55 -4.62
CA ALA A 602 1.85 40.54 -5.57
C ALA A 602 2.14 39.18 -4.91
N ASN A 603 2.34 39.14 -3.59
CA ASN A 603 2.57 37.92 -2.82
C ASN A 603 1.27 37.23 -2.38
N PHE A 604 0.09 37.74 -2.76
CA PHE A 604 -1.19 37.16 -2.34
C PHE A 604 -2.03 36.76 -3.54
N ILE A 605 -2.53 35.51 -3.50
CA ILE A 605 -3.57 35.02 -4.37
C ILE A 605 -4.87 35.05 -3.57
N LEU A 606 -5.84 35.84 -4.01
CA LEU A 606 -7.10 36.08 -3.30
C LEU A 606 -8.27 35.52 -4.09
N PRO A 607 -9.38 35.15 -3.42
CA PRO A 607 -10.58 34.71 -4.11
C PRO A 607 -11.09 35.80 -5.08
N PRO A 608 -11.68 35.42 -6.21
CA PRO A 608 -12.26 36.38 -7.15
C PRO A 608 -13.30 37.25 -6.43
N VAL A 609 -13.18 38.56 -6.57
CA VAL A 609 -14.15 39.51 -6.00
C VAL A 609 -15.51 39.26 -6.66
N SER A 610 -16.51 38.81 -5.87
CA SER A 610 -17.84 38.48 -6.30
C SER A 610 -18.65 39.71 -6.77
#